data_5dfa1d8eb070654eae181652c5efc26b
#
_entry.id   5dfa1d8eb070654eae181652c5efc26b
#
_cell.length_a   1.000
_cell.length_b   1.000
_cell.length_c   1.000
_cell.angle_alpha   90.00
_cell.angle_beta   90.00
_cell.angle_gamma   90.00
#
_symmetry.space_group_name_H-M   'P 1'
#
loop_
_entity.id
_entity.type
_entity.pdbx_description
1 polymer ?
#
loop_
_entity_poly.entity_id
_entity_poly.type
_entity_poly.pdbx_seq_one_letter_code
_entity_poly.pdbx_strand_id
1 'polypeptide(L)'
;MPLSLEKVTDIAQAEKIQKPYTISMPQGEKGVYTISTSHTKPGDNATLHVDQYSGAILSDVRFDDYGIMGKGITMGVALHEGRLFGVANQILGLITCLGLIGLIVSSYVMWRKRKPQESSGAPPKSKDSKVTRVVFFIMLGLGIVMPLVGISIIAVYLLDRFVFSKIPSVQN
;
A
#
# COMPACT_ATOMS: atom_id res chain seq x y z
N MET A 1 34.35 -2.58 21.64
CA MET A 1 33.21 -1.71 21.94
C MET A 1 32.53 -1.34 20.62
N PRO A 2 31.22 -1.32 20.53
CA PRO A 2 30.53 -0.81 19.34
C PRO A 2 30.89 0.66 19.07
N LEU A 3 30.85 1.07 17.81
CA LEU A 3 31.09 2.43 17.39
C LEU A 3 30.07 3.40 18.01
N SER A 4 30.51 4.63 18.28
CA SER A 4 29.58 5.68 18.69
C SER A 4 28.69 6.11 17.51
N LEU A 5 27.48 6.59 17.81
CA LEU A 5 26.56 7.13 16.83
C LEU A 5 27.15 8.28 16.02
N GLU A 6 28.02 9.09 16.63
CA GLU A 6 28.73 10.17 15.94
C GLU A 6 29.59 9.63 14.79
N LYS A 7 30.37 8.58 15.03
CA LYS A 7 31.18 7.97 13.98
C LYS A 7 30.33 7.38 12.86
N VAL A 8 29.16 6.80 13.18
CA VAL A 8 28.24 6.26 12.19
C VAL A 8 27.61 7.40 11.35
N THR A 9 27.33 8.55 11.96
CA THR A 9 26.88 9.74 11.23
C THR A 9 27.96 10.32 10.35
N ASP A 10 29.22 10.30 10.79
CA ASP A 10 30.35 10.76 9.97
C ASP A 10 30.53 9.87 8.73
N ILE A 11 30.40 8.55 8.89
CA ILE A 11 30.39 7.60 7.76
C ILE A 11 29.24 7.93 6.78
N ALA A 12 28.03 8.17 7.29
CA ALA A 12 26.89 8.54 6.45
C ALA A 12 27.14 9.83 5.65
N GLN A 13 27.82 10.81 6.27
CA GLN A 13 28.16 12.06 5.60
C GLN A 13 29.29 11.87 4.57
N ALA A 14 30.31 11.07 4.88
CA ALA A 14 31.40 10.73 3.97
C ALA A 14 30.85 10.04 2.71
N GLU A 15 29.87 9.14 2.85
CA GLU A 15 29.19 8.45 1.77
C GLU A 15 28.09 9.29 1.09
N LYS A 16 27.96 10.57 1.46
CA LYS A 16 26.99 11.52 0.88
C LYS A 16 25.54 11.07 0.96
N ILE A 17 25.18 10.36 2.04
CA ILE A 17 23.80 9.93 2.26
C ILE A 17 22.92 11.16 2.48
N GLN A 18 21.86 11.28 1.68
CA GLN A 18 20.92 12.41 1.76
C GLN A 18 20.12 12.38 3.07
N LYS A 19 19.99 13.53 3.70
CA LYS A 19 19.12 13.70 4.88
C LYS A 19 17.66 13.95 4.44
N PRO A 20 16.65 13.49 5.18
CA PRO A 20 16.75 12.70 6.42
C PRO A 20 17.06 11.23 6.17
N TYR A 21 17.82 10.60 7.07
CA TYR A 21 18.06 9.16 7.09
C TYR A 21 17.79 8.58 8.47
N THR A 22 17.51 7.30 8.51
CA THR A 22 17.29 6.53 9.75
C THR A 22 18.51 5.66 10.01
N ILE A 23 19.00 5.63 11.25
CA ILE A 23 20.04 4.71 11.69
C ILE A 23 19.40 3.67 12.59
N SER A 24 19.40 2.41 12.15
CA SER A 24 18.99 1.28 12.96
C SER A 24 20.19 0.71 13.72
N MET A 25 20.03 0.52 15.02
CA MET A 25 21.08 0.01 15.91
C MET A 25 21.34 -1.48 15.68
N PRO A 26 22.59 -1.95 15.82
CA PRO A 26 22.90 -3.37 15.74
C PRO A 26 22.22 -4.16 16.85
N GLN A 27 21.79 -5.39 16.53
CA GLN A 27 21.22 -6.31 17.49
C GLN A 27 22.16 -7.51 17.69
N GLY A 28 22.63 -7.67 18.92
CA GLY A 28 23.55 -8.74 19.29
C GLY A 28 24.98 -8.52 18.79
N GLU A 29 25.85 -9.50 19.02
CA GLU A 29 27.29 -9.41 18.74
C GLU A 29 27.65 -9.35 17.26
N LYS A 30 26.79 -9.90 16.39
CA LYS A 30 26.97 -9.91 14.93
C LYS A 30 26.09 -8.88 14.22
N GLY A 31 25.44 -7.99 14.98
CA GLY A 31 24.59 -6.95 14.42
C GLY A 31 25.40 -5.91 13.64
N VAL A 32 24.72 -5.19 12.74
CA VAL A 32 25.29 -4.12 11.94
C VAL A 32 24.48 -2.85 12.12
N TYR A 33 25.11 -1.68 12.00
CA TYR A 33 24.37 -0.44 11.82
C TYR A 33 23.79 -0.42 10.42
N THR A 34 22.50 -0.12 10.31
CA THR A 34 21.85 0.09 9.02
C THR A 34 21.43 1.54 8.89
N ILE A 35 21.98 2.24 7.90
CA ILE A 35 21.64 3.61 7.56
C ILE A 35 20.75 3.56 6.32
N SER A 36 19.52 4.06 6.40
CA SER A 36 18.60 4.01 5.28
C SER A 36 17.90 5.34 5.03
N THR A 37 17.74 5.68 3.75
CA THR A 37 16.95 6.81 3.27
C THR A 37 15.73 6.28 2.55
N SER A 38 14.53 6.47 3.09
CA SER A 38 13.28 6.00 2.46
C SER A 38 12.25 7.11 2.24
N HIS A 39 12.56 8.32 2.68
CA HIS A 39 11.64 9.45 2.69
C HIS A 39 11.95 10.54 1.64
N THR A 40 13.00 10.34 0.87
CA THR A 40 13.46 11.24 -0.19
C THR A 40 12.91 10.81 -1.55
N LYS A 41 13.33 11.51 -2.60
CA LYS A 41 13.04 11.08 -3.98
C LYS A 41 13.64 9.71 -4.24
N PRO A 42 13.03 8.86 -5.09
CA PRO A 42 13.55 7.53 -5.35
C PRO A 42 15.03 7.47 -5.70
N GLY A 43 15.54 8.43 -6.47
CA GLY A 43 16.96 8.51 -6.86
C GLY A 43 17.92 8.73 -5.70
N ASP A 44 17.44 9.21 -4.55
CA ASP A 44 18.27 9.46 -3.36
C ASP A 44 18.21 8.27 -2.37
N ASN A 45 17.48 7.22 -2.71
CA ASN A 45 17.37 6.05 -1.84
C ASN A 45 18.73 5.33 -1.74
N ALA A 46 19.16 5.12 -0.52
CA ALA A 46 20.37 4.39 -0.19
C ALA A 46 20.17 3.56 1.09
N THR A 47 20.80 2.40 1.13
CA THR A 47 20.86 1.57 2.33
C THR A 47 22.30 1.10 2.52
N LEU A 48 22.92 1.56 3.61
CA LEU A 48 24.27 1.15 4.00
C LEU A 48 24.21 0.23 5.20
N HIS A 49 24.96 -0.85 5.15
CA HIS A 49 25.24 -1.70 6.31
C HIS A 49 26.69 -1.50 6.75
N VAL A 50 26.86 -1.07 8.00
CA VAL A 50 28.16 -0.74 8.58
C VAL A 50 28.46 -1.67 9.75
N ASP A 51 29.63 -2.26 9.75
CA ASP A 51 30.10 -3.11 10.86
C ASP A 51 30.17 -2.32 12.16
N GLN A 52 29.58 -2.89 13.21
CA GLN A 52 29.46 -2.19 14.50
C GLN A 52 30.80 -1.96 15.24
N TYR A 53 31.86 -2.65 14.88
CA TYR A 53 33.17 -2.55 15.57
C TYR A 53 34.19 -1.80 14.75
N SER A 54 34.33 -2.15 13.48
CA SER A 54 35.36 -1.58 12.60
C SER A 54 34.90 -0.33 11.86
N GLY A 55 33.59 -0.14 11.68
CA GLY A 55 33.05 0.92 10.83
C GLY A 55 33.18 0.63 9.33
N ALA A 56 33.59 -0.59 8.98
CA ALA A 56 33.69 -0.99 7.57
C ALA A 56 32.28 -1.07 6.95
N ILE A 57 32.16 -0.55 5.72
CA ILE A 57 30.93 -0.65 4.93
C ILE A 57 30.87 -2.08 4.38
N LEU A 58 29.88 -2.85 4.84
CA LEU A 58 29.66 -4.23 4.42
C LEU A 58 28.79 -4.31 3.15
N SER A 59 27.89 -3.37 2.99
CA SER A 59 27.02 -3.28 1.82
C SER A 59 26.59 -1.84 1.62
N ASP A 60 26.63 -1.38 0.38
CA ASP A 60 26.05 -0.11 -0.08
C ASP A 60 25.10 -0.44 -1.23
N VAL A 61 23.82 -0.24 -1.02
CA VAL A 61 22.78 -0.49 -2.02
C VAL A 61 22.09 0.85 -2.32
N ARG A 62 22.20 1.27 -3.57
CA ARG A 62 21.63 2.53 -4.06
C ARG A 62 20.46 2.27 -5.00
N PHE A 63 19.63 3.28 -5.25
CA PHE A 63 18.52 3.18 -6.21
C PHE A 63 18.99 2.66 -7.59
N ASP A 64 20.19 3.06 -8.01
CA ASP A 64 20.77 2.63 -9.30
C ASP A 64 21.03 1.12 -9.38
N ASP A 65 21.27 0.48 -8.24
CA ASP A 65 21.51 -0.96 -8.14
C ASP A 65 20.21 -1.78 -8.21
N TYR A 66 19.06 -1.14 -8.11
CA TYR A 66 17.79 -1.85 -8.17
C TYR A 66 17.54 -2.39 -9.58
N GLY A 67 17.07 -3.62 -9.67
CA GLY A 67 16.54 -4.17 -10.91
C GLY A 67 15.32 -3.37 -11.41
N ILE A 68 14.98 -3.55 -12.70
CA ILE A 68 13.87 -2.83 -13.36
C ILE A 68 12.58 -2.89 -12.56
N MET A 69 12.25 -4.06 -12.00
CA MET A 69 11.05 -4.25 -11.18
C MET A 69 11.13 -3.43 -9.87
N GLY A 70 12.28 -3.45 -9.20
CA GLY A 70 12.51 -2.68 -7.99
C GLY A 70 12.41 -1.17 -8.24
N LYS A 71 13.00 -0.68 -9.32
CA LYS A 71 12.86 0.73 -9.75
C LYS A 71 11.41 1.10 -10.01
N GLY A 72 10.67 0.25 -10.73
CA GLY A 72 9.26 0.47 -11.04
C GLY A 72 8.38 0.54 -9.78
N ILE A 73 8.56 -0.39 -8.84
CA ILE A 73 7.83 -0.41 -7.57
C ILE A 73 8.16 0.84 -6.75
N THR A 74 9.44 1.18 -6.60
CA THR A 74 9.87 2.35 -5.82
C THR A 74 9.32 3.65 -6.41
N MET A 75 9.34 3.80 -7.73
CA MET A 75 8.74 4.96 -8.41
C MET A 75 7.22 5.00 -8.25
N GLY A 76 6.54 3.85 -8.38
CA GLY A 76 5.10 3.74 -8.21
C GLY A 76 4.65 4.13 -6.79
N VAL A 77 5.37 3.67 -5.77
CA VAL A 77 5.13 4.05 -4.37
C VAL A 77 5.36 5.56 -4.18
N ALA A 78 6.46 6.10 -4.68
CA ALA A 78 6.77 7.53 -4.57
C ALA A 78 5.74 8.42 -5.30
N LEU A 79 5.21 7.96 -6.43
CA LEU A 79 4.12 8.62 -7.15
C LEU A 79 2.84 8.60 -6.31
N HIS A 80 2.49 7.46 -5.73
CA HIS A 80 1.29 7.30 -4.91
C HIS A 80 1.34 8.13 -3.62
N GLU A 81 2.52 8.22 -3.00
CA GLU A 81 2.75 9.02 -1.79
C GLU A 81 2.94 10.54 -2.05
N GLY A 82 2.93 10.96 -3.30
CA GLY A 82 3.10 12.37 -3.64
C GLY A 82 4.52 12.89 -3.55
N ARG A 83 5.55 12.02 -3.52
CA ARG A 83 6.97 12.38 -3.37
C ARG A 83 7.71 12.59 -4.70
N LEU A 84 7.22 11.98 -5.79
CA LEU A 84 7.97 11.93 -7.06
C LEU A 84 8.05 13.31 -7.73
N PHE A 85 6.93 14.03 -7.84
CA PHE A 85 6.84 15.34 -8.49
C PHE A 85 6.51 16.48 -7.51
N GLY A 86 6.71 16.25 -6.20
CA GLY A 86 6.47 17.26 -5.17
C GLY A 86 5.02 17.75 -5.13
N VAL A 87 4.82 19.07 -5.04
CA VAL A 87 3.51 19.70 -4.84
C VAL A 87 2.49 19.32 -5.94
N ALA A 88 2.92 19.24 -7.19
CA ALA A 88 2.01 18.86 -8.29
C ALA A 88 1.42 17.46 -8.08
N ASN A 89 2.24 16.52 -7.61
CA ASN A 89 1.82 15.16 -7.30
C ASN A 89 0.86 15.12 -6.09
N GLN A 90 1.11 15.95 -5.09
CA GLN A 90 0.25 16.06 -3.91
C GLN A 90 -1.13 16.63 -4.28
N ILE A 91 -1.18 17.65 -5.15
CA ILE A 91 -2.43 18.21 -5.66
C ILE A 91 -3.21 17.16 -6.45
N LEU A 92 -2.54 16.39 -7.30
CA LEU A 92 -3.19 15.30 -8.06
C LEU A 92 -3.79 14.26 -7.10
N GLY A 93 -3.04 13.86 -6.07
CA GLY A 93 -3.51 12.96 -5.03
C GLY A 93 -4.74 13.51 -4.29
N LEU A 94 -4.70 14.80 -3.91
CA LEU A 94 -5.82 15.48 -3.25
C LEU A 94 -7.07 15.48 -4.14
N ILE A 95 -6.96 15.84 -5.43
CA ILE A 95 -8.07 15.81 -6.37
C ILE A 95 -8.66 14.41 -6.49
N THR A 96 -7.81 13.39 -6.56
CA THR A 96 -8.24 12.00 -6.62
C THR A 96 -9.01 11.60 -5.37
N CYS A 97 -8.50 11.93 -4.18
CA CYS A 97 -9.19 11.65 -2.91
C CYS A 97 -10.54 12.36 -2.81
N LEU A 98 -10.59 13.64 -3.16
CA LEU A 98 -11.86 14.40 -3.18
C LEU A 98 -12.86 13.83 -4.19
N GLY A 99 -12.39 13.41 -5.36
CA GLY A 99 -13.20 12.72 -6.36
C GLY A 99 -13.80 11.42 -5.85
N LEU A 100 -13.00 10.60 -5.18
CA LEU A 100 -13.48 9.34 -4.55
C LEU A 100 -14.52 9.62 -3.46
N ILE A 101 -14.31 10.60 -2.60
CA ILE A 101 -15.28 11.03 -1.59
C ILE A 101 -16.58 11.48 -2.26
N GLY A 102 -16.47 12.29 -3.31
CA GLY A 102 -17.63 12.74 -4.10
C GLY A 102 -18.42 11.58 -4.71
N LEU A 103 -17.74 10.57 -5.25
CA LEU A 103 -18.36 9.35 -5.77
C LEU A 103 -19.09 8.56 -4.68
N ILE A 104 -18.46 8.40 -3.51
CA ILE A 104 -19.08 7.69 -2.37
C ILE A 104 -20.36 8.42 -1.93
N VAL A 105 -20.28 9.73 -1.71
CA VAL A 105 -21.42 10.55 -1.30
C VAL A 105 -22.53 10.50 -2.34
N SER A 106 -22.19 10.69 -3.62
CA SER A 106 -23.16 10.64 -4.72
C SER A 106 -23.85 9.28 -4.81
N SER A 107 -23.09 8.20 -4.69
CA SER A 107 -23.63 6.84 -4.69
C SER A 107 -24.58 6.59 -3.53
N TYR A 108 -24.22 7.06 -2.33
CA TYR A 108 -25.08 6.97 -1.15
C TYR A 108 -26.40 7.76 -1.31
N VAL A 109 -26.30 9.00 -1.82
CA VAL A 109 -27.48 9.85 -2.08
C VAL A 109 -28.39 9.21 -3.13
N MET A 110 -27.81 8.70 -4.22
CA MET A 110 -28.59 8.02 -5.27
C MET A 110 -29.25 6.74 -4.75
N TRP A 111 -28.53 5.94 -3.98
CA TRP A 111 -29.10 4.74 -3.35
C TRP A 111 -30.27 5.11 -2.45
N ARG A 112 -30.10 6.12 -1.60
CA ARG A 112 -31.14 6.57 -0.67
C ARG A 112 -32.39 7.09 -1.38
N LYS A 113 -32.22 7.81 -2.49
CA LYS A 113 -33.35 8.34 -3.30
C LYS A 113 -34.08 7.25 -4.09
N ARG A 114 -33.38 6.17 -4.49
CA ARG A 114 -33.95 5.10 -5.32
C ARG A 114 -34.42 3.91 -4.50
N LYS A 115 -34.14 3.86 -3.20
CA LYS A 115 -34.54 2.76 -2.33
C LYS A 115 -36.07 2.71 -2.24
N PRO A 116 -36.72 1.59 -2.66
CA PRO A 116 -38.16 1.39 -2.42
C PRO A 116 -38.43 1.34 -0.91
N GLN A 117 -39.60 1.81 -0.47
CA GLN A 117 -39.93 1.95 0.94
C GLN A 117 -39.89 0.63 1.74
N GLU A 118 -40.02 -0.51 1.05
CA GLU A 118 -40.14 -1.86 1.67
C GLU A 118 -38.99 -2.82 1.30
N SER A 119 -37.94 -2.38 0.61
CA SER A 119 -36.84 -3.26 0.22
C SER A 119 -35.46 -2.74 0.59
N SER A 120 -34.50 -3.64 0.73
CA SER A 120 -33.07 -3.29 0.99
C SER A 120 -32.44 -2.51 -0.16
N GLY A 121 -33.17 -2.25 -1.27
CA GLY A 121 -32.64 -1.55 -2.44
C GLY A 121 -31.57 -2.34 -3.21
N ALA A 122 -31.47 -3.66 -2.95
CA ALA A 122 -30.57 -4.51 -3.73
C ALA A 122 -31.10 -4.65 -5.17
N PRO A 123 -30.24 -4.54 -6.18
CA PRO A 123 -30.64 -4.74 -7.57
C PRO A 123 -31.14 -6.19 -7.78
N PRO A 124 -32.15 -6.39 -8.65
CA PRO A 124 -32.61 -7.74 -8.98
C PRO A 124 -31.47 -8.57 -9.57
N LYS A 125 -31.49 -9.87 -9.31
CA LYS A 125 -30.47 -10.80 -9.82
C LYS A 125 -30.37 -10.68 -11.34
N SER A 126 -29.18 -10.45 -11.86
CA SER A 126 -28.94 -10.40 -13.31
C SER A 126 -29.32 -11.75 -13.94
N LYS A 127 -30.17 -11.72 -14.94
CA LYS A 127 -30.52 -12.89 -15.76
C LYS A 127 -29.45 -13.23 -16.80
N ASP A 128 -28.49 -12.33 -17.03
CA ASP A 128 -27.42 -12.52 -18.02
C ASP A 128 -26.25 -13.27 -17.41
N SER A 129 -26.10 -14.53 -17.82
CA SER A 129 -25.02 -15.41 -17.33
C SER A 129 -23.63 -14.95 -17.78
N LYS A 130 -23.51 -14.11 -18.84
CA LYS A 130 -22.23 -13.56 -19.30
C LYS A 130 -21.74 -12.50 -18.32
N VAL A 131 -22.62 -11.56 -17.93
CA VAL A 131 -22.32 -10.52 -16.94
C VAL A 131 -21.91 -11.13 -15.61
N THR A 132 -22.65 -12.12 -15.14
CA THR A 132 -22.34 -12.83 -13.88
C THR A 132 -20.96 -13.49 -13.91
N ARG A 133 -20.58 -14.13 -15.03
CA ARG A 133 -19.24 -14.73 -15.19
C ARG A 133 -18.13 -13.69 -15.19
N VAL A 134 -18.30 -12.59 -15.92
CA VAL A 134 -17.31 -11.51 -15.97
C VAL A 134 -17.08 -10.93 -14.58
N VAL A 135 -18.14 -10.61 -13.85
CA VAL A 135 -18.05 -10.12 -12.46
C VAL A 135 -17.35 -11.13 -11.55
N PHE A 136 -17.67 -12.42 -11.69
CA PHE A 136 -17.02 -13.48 -10.92
C PHE A 136 -15.49 -13.53 -11.16
N PHE A 137 -15.05 -13.47 -12.41
CA PHE A 137 -13.62 -13.47 -12.74
C PHE A 137 -12.90 -12.20 -12.27
N ILE A 138 -13.56 -11.04 -12.35
CA ILE A 138 -13.02 -9.78 -11.79
C ILE A 138 -12.85 -9.91 -10.27
N MET A 139 -13.85 -10.40 -9.55
CA MET A 139 -13.80 -10.60 -8.11
C MET A 139 -12.72 -11.62 -7.71
N LEU A 140 -12.61 -12.71 -8.48
CA LEU A 140 -11.56 -13.71 -8.27
C LEU A 140 -10.15 -13.09 -8.46
N GLY A 141 -9.95 -12.36 -9.53
CA GLY A 141 -8.69 -11.65 -9.80
C GLY A 141 -8.32 -10.67 -8.70
N LEU A 142 -9.28 -9.83 -8.26
CA LEU A 142 -9.09 -8.90 -7.14
C LEU A 142 -8.79 -9.64 -5.83
N GLY A 143 -9.45 -10.77 -5.58
CA GLY A 143 -9.21 -11.58 -4.38
C GLY A 143 -7.83 -12.21 -4.33
N ILE A 144 -7.24 -12.55 -5.49
CA ILE A 144 -5.87 -13.08 -5.58
C ILE A 144 -4.84 -11.96 -5.38
N VAL A 145 -5.05 -10.80 -6.02
CA VAL A 145 -4.13 -9.65 -5.94
C VAL A 145 -4.18 -8.99 -4.56
N MET A 146 -5.34 -8.97 -3.94
CA MET A 146 -5.59 -8.37 -2.63
C MET A 146 -6.14 -9.41 -1.65
N PRO A 147 -5.30 -10.16 -0.92
CA PRO A 147 -5.74 -11.27 -0.06
C PRO A 147 -6.80 -10.89 0.97
N LEU A 148 -6.74 -9.68 1.54
CA LEU A 148 -7.75 -9.20 2.50
C LEU A 148 -9.13 -9.01 1.84
N VAL A 149 -9.17 -8.58 0.57
CA VAL A 149 -10.41 -8.47 -0.21
C VAL A 149 -10.96 -9.87 -0.50
N GLY A 150 -10.09 -10.83 -0.86
CA GLY A 150 -10.48 -12.23 -1.06
C GLY A 150 -11.11 -12.85 0.19
N ILE A 151 -10.48 -12.67 1.35
CA ILE A 151 -11.02 -13.16 2.63
C ILE A 151 -12.37 -12.50 2.95
N SER A 152 -12.53 -11.20 2.74
CA SER A 152 -13.79 -10.49 3.00
C SER A 152 -14.92 -10.97 2.08
N ILE A 153 -14.63 -11.24 0.79
CA ILE A 153 -15.61 -11.80 -0.15
C ILE A 153 -16.09 -13.18 0.33
N ILE A 154 -15.16 -14.05 0.75
CA ILE A 154 -15.50 -15.38 1.28
C ILE A 154 -16.32 -15.25 2.57
N ALA A 155 -15.92 -14.37 3.48
CA ALA A 155 -16.64 -14.15 4.73
C ALA A 155 -18.08 -13.66 4.49
N VAL A 156 -18.27 -12.67 3.61
CA VAL A 156 -19.61 -12.18 3.23
C VAL A 156 -20.45 -13.28 2.57
N TYR A 157 -19.86 -14.06 1.66
CA TYR A 157 -20.57 -15.18 1.04
C TYR A 157 -21.03 -16.24 2.05
N LEU A 158 -20.17 -16.59 3.01
CA LEU A 158 -20.52 -17.55 4.06
C LEU A 158 -21.61 -16.99 4.99
N LEU A 159 -21.52 -15.71 5.36
CA LEU A 159 -22.55 -15.04 6.17
C LEU A 159 -23.90 -15.02 5.44
N ASP A 160 -23.91 -14.67 4.16
CA ASP A 160 -25.13 -14.69 3.34
C ASP A 160 -25.72 -16.10 3.27
N ARG A 161 -24.89 -17.11 3.02
CA ARG A 161 -25.32 -18.49 2.87
C ARG A 161 -25.83 -19.12 4.15
N PHE A 162 -25.18 -18.88 5.30
CA PHE A 162 -25.46 -19.59 6.54
C PHE A 162 -26.32 -18.78 7.54
N VAL A 163 -26.27 -17.46 7.48
CA VAL A 163 -26.99 -16.58 8.41
C VAL A 163 -28.21 -15.96 7.74
N PHE A 164 -28.01 -15.21 6.65
CA PHE A 164 -29.10 -14.43 6.04
C PHE A 164 -30.06 -15.28 5.24
N SER A 165 -29.64 -16.41 4.64
CA SER A 165 -30.55 -17.31 3.94
C SER A 165 -31.57 -18.01 4.88
N LYS A 166 -31.35 -17.99 6.17
CA LYS A 166 -32.26 -18.58 7.19
C LYS A 166 -33.25 -17.57 7.80
N ILE A 167 -33.11 -16.29 7.47
CA ILE A 167 -34.00 -15.23 7.98
C ILE A 167 -35.13 -14.99 6.94
N PRO A 168 -36.38 -15.35 7.25
CA PRO A 168 -37.48 -15.28 6.27
C PRO A 168 -37.81 -13.87 5.76
N SER A 169 -37.41 -12.82 6.51
CA SER A 169 -37.67 -11.41 6.17
C SER A 169 -36.77 -10.84 5.08
N VAL A 170 -35.76 -11.58 4.59
CA VAL A 170 -34.81 -11.13 3.57
C VAL A 170 -35.09 -11.72 2.17
N GLN A 171 -36.10 -12.60 2.07
CA GLN A 171 -36.42 -13.31 0.82
C GLN A 171 -37.52 -12.66 -0.02
N ASN A 172 -38.05 -11.48 0.34
CA ASN A 172 -39.02 -10.73 -0.46
C ASN A 172 -38.40 -9.54 -1.17
#